data_ceb43ae5067225dab8eae99e69fd0684
#
_entry.id   ceb43ae5067225dab8eae99e69fd0684
#
_cell.length_a   1.000
_cell.length_b   1.000
_cell.length_c   1.000
_cell.angle_alpha   90.00
_cell.angle_beta   90.00
_cell.angle_gamma   90.00
#
_symmetry.space_group_name_H-M   'P 1'
#
loop_
_entity.id
_entity.type
_entity.pdbx_description
1 polymer ?
#
loop_
_entity_poly.entity_id
_entity_poly.type
_entity_poly.pdbx_seq_one_letter_code
_entity_poly.pdbx_strand_id
1 'polypeptide(L)'
;HLCDRRQRQMCIRDSPSIIITPEGEKWLDKGQMWMYKNNLGSLDDSIENGSLVDIMTTQGRYLGTGFLSKESHITVRILTKNQNEVIDREFFKKKIQFAYDFRKTVEKDNLTNCRLVFGEADGLPGLTADRYNEIIVTQITSYGLDLIKDMIYELLLEVLKEDGQNVSAIYERNDVKVRAKEGLELYKGFWKPSTLPTTTVINENGLKLNVDVENGQKTGYFLDQKSNRVLLRNMSAGKTVLDCFSHTGGFALNAAFGGAKYVTAVDVSQTALDQGLANAKMNHLEERMSFVQDDVFDYLDKCHQGQYDIIVLDPPAFTKSRRTVNHAYNGYKNINMKAMKLLRQGGYLITCSCSRFMETALFEPVSYTHLRAHETRSN
;
A
#
# COMPACT_ATOMS: atom_id res chain seq x y z
N HIS A 1 -18.86 -5.29 30.22
CA HIS A 1 -19.76 -4.15 30.55
C HIS A 1 -19.32 -2.79 29.98
N LEU A 2 -18.04 -2.56 29.71
CA LEU A 2 -17.53 -1.33 29.08
C LEU A 2 -17.77 -1.31 27.55
N CYS A 3 -17.80 -2.47 26.90
CA CYS A 3 -18.08 -2.60 25.47
C CYS A 3 -19.51 -2.19 25.11
N ASP A 4 -20.47 -2.51 25.98
CA ASP A 4 -21.91 -2.27 25.75
C ASP A 4 -22.29 -0.76 25.83
N ARG A 5 -21.60 0.05 26.63
CA ARG A 5 -21.82 1.51 26.67
C ARG A 5 -21.30 2.24 25.44
N ARG A 6 -20.14 1.82 24.88
CA ARG A 6 -19.57 2.45 23.67
C ARG A 6 -20.34 2.07 22.41
N GLN A 7 -20.83 0.82 22.32
CA GLN A 7 -21.72 0.42 21.22
C GLN A 7 -23.07 1.15 21.24
N ARG A 8 -23.61 1.45 22.43
CA ARG A 8 -24.85 2.23 22.54
C ARG A 8 -24.71 3.70 22.15
N GLN A 9 -23.53 4.30 22.36
CA GLN A 9 -23.26 5.68 21.92
C GLN A 9 -23.21 5.84 20.38
N MET A 10 -22.94 4.77 19.64
CA MET A 10 -22.97 4.79 18.16
C MET A 10 -24.38 4.83 17.57
N CYS A 11 -25.43 4.57 18.34
CA CYS A 11 -26.82 4.48 17.86
C CYS A 11 -27.66 5.75 18.07
N ILE A 12 -27.13 6.82 18.67
CA ILE A 12 -27.92 8.00 19.02
C ILE A 12 -27.53 9.18 18.14
N ARG A 13 -28.53 9.82 17.56
CA ARG A 13 -28.49 11.01 16.68
C ARG A 13 -27.99 12.31 17.35
N ASP A 14 -27.37 12.23 18.53
CA ASP A 14 -26.82 13.36 19.27
C ASP A 14 -25.28 13.41 19.19
N SER A 15 -24.73 13.20 17.98
CA SER A 15 -23.30 13.42 17.76
C SER A 15 -22.98 14.89 18.00
N PRO A 16 -21.92 15.20 18.78
CA PRO A 16 -21.49 16.58 18.95
C PRO A 16 -21.12 17.19 17.61
N SER A 17 -21.47 18.46 17.41
CA SER A 17 -21.24 19.16 16.15
C SER A 17 -19.96 19.97 16.18
N ILE A 18 -19.20 19.96 15.09
CA ILE A 18 -18.04 20.81 14.85
C ILE A 18 -18.36 21.76 13.70
N ILE A 19 -18.23 23.05 13.97
CA ILE A 19 -18.40 24.10 12.96
C ILE A 19 -17.07 24.25 12.21
N ILE A 20 -17.12 24.28 10.89
CA ILE A 20 -15.93 24.45 10.05
C ILE A 20 -15.79 25.85 9.49
N THR A 21 -14.57 26.20 9.08
CA THR A 21 -14.27 27.47 8.40
C THR A 21 -14.77 27.45 6.95
N PRO A 22 -14.96 28.64 6.30
CA PRO A 22 -15.29 28.69 4.88
C PRO A 22 -14.26 28.00 3.99
N GLU A 23 -12.98 28.00 4.37
CA GLU A 23 -11.91 27.26 3.71
C GLU A 23 -12.09 25.75 3.86
N GLY A 24 -12.53 25.30 5.04
CA GLY A 24 -12.87 23.90 5.31
C GLY A 24 -14.06 23.43 4.47
N GLU A 25 -15.07 24.28 4.27
CA GLU A 25 -16.20 23.99 3.41
C GLU A 25 -15.75 23.81 1.94
N LYS A 26 -14.96 24.74 1.39
CA LYS A 26 -14.39 24.64 0.04
C LYS A 26 -13.50 23.40 -0.11
N TRP A 27 -12.83 22.97 0.97
CA TRP A 27 -12.01 21.76 0.98
C TRP A 27 -12.85 20.50 0.82
N LEU A 28 -14.00 20.40 1.55
CA LEU A 28 -14.94 19.29 1.43
C LEU A 28 -15.67 19.26 0.07
N ASP A 29 -15.96 20.43 -0.50
CA ASP A 29 -16.61 20.54 -1.82
C ASP A 29 -15.71 20.00 -2.95
N LYS A 30 -14.39 19.98 -2.74
CA LYS A 30 -13.42 19.34 -3.64
C LYS A 30 -13.36 17.80 -3.49
N GLY A 31 -14.29 17.20 -2.75
CA GLY A 31 -14.36 15.75 -2.55
C GLY A 31 -13.43 15.21 -1.48
N GLN A 32 -12.77 16.08 -0.69
CA GLN A 32 -11.89 15.62 0.38
C GLN A 32 -12.70 14.98 1.51
N MET A 33 -12.11 13.96 2.15
CA MET A 33 -12.70 13.24 3.30
C MET A 33 -11.91 13.45 4.59
N TRP A 34 -10.87 14.27 4.56
CA TRP A 34 -10.04 14.62 5.71
C TRP A 34 -10.22 16.09 6.08
N MET A 35 -10.43 16.36 7.35
CA MET A 35 -10.43 17.70 7.90
C MET A 35 -9.20 17.90 8.77
N TYR A 36 -8.46 18.96 8.48
CA TYR A 36 -7.28 19.35 9.26
C TYR A 36 -7.70 20.37 10.34
N LYS A 37 -6.88 20.55 11.36
CA LYS A 37 -7.15 21.48 12.46
C LYS A 37 -7.47 22.91 12.00
N ASN A 38 -6.81 23.39 10.97
CA ASN A 38 -7.04 24.72 10.39
C ASN A 38 -8.33 24.83 9.55
N ASN A 39 -8.98 23.72 9.24
CA ASN A 39 -10.29 23.70 8.58
C ASN A 39 -11.44 23.84 9.58
N LEU A 40 -11.18 23.72 10.88
CA LEU A 40 -12.17 23.80 11.94
C LEU A 40 -12.25 25.23 12.48
N GLY A 41 -13.45 25.69 12.83
CA GLY A 41 -13.66 26.98 13.49
C GLY A 41 -13.31 26.90 14.97
N SER A 42 -14.00 26.05 15.70
CA SER A 42 -13.71 25.75 17.10
C SER A 42 -13.93 24.27 17.38
N LEU A 43 -13.09 23.71 18.20
CA LEU A 43 -13.23 22.35 18.73
C LEU A 43 -13.54 22.47 20.23
N ASP A 44 -14.65 21.91 20.65
CA ASP A 44 -14.98 21.79 22.06
C ASP A 44 -14.11 20.72 22.72
N ASP A 45 -13.32 21.11 23.71
CA ASP A 45 -12.42 20.22 24.43
C ASP A 45 -13.14 19.13 25.23
N SER A 46 -14.43 19.30 25.49
CA SER A 46 -15.25 18.30 26.18
C SER A 46 -15.59 17.09 25.33
N ILE A 47 -15.51 17.18 23.99
CA ILE A 47 -15.76 16.07 23.09
C ILE A 47 -14.66 15.03 23.27
N GLU A 48 -15.01 13.78 23.53
CA GLU A 48 -14.02 12.71 23.71
C GLU A 48 -13.27 12.41 22.41
N ASN A 49 -11.97 12.11 22.52
CA ASN A 49 -11.17 11.68 21.38
C ASN A 49 -11.70 10.35 20.82
N GLY A 50 -11.84 10.24 19.51
CA GLY A 50 -12.41 9.07 18.82
C GLY A 50 -13.94 9.08 18.71
N SER A 51 -14.64 10.10 19.25
CA SER A 51 -16.08 10.23 19.07
C SER A 51 -16.47 10.47 17.62
N LEU A 52 -17.68 10.05 17.26
CA LEU A 52 -18.36 10.51 16.06
C LEU A 52 -18.76 11.98 16.25
N VAL A 53 -18.49 12.79 15.24
CA VAL A 53 -18.82 14.21 15.21
C VAL A 53 -19.47 14.59 13.89
N ASP A 54 -20.49 15.47 13.97
CA ASP A 54 -21.14 16.03 12.80
C ASP A 54 -20.41 17.30 12.37
N ILE A 55 -20.12 17.41 11.09
CA ILE A 55 -19.48 18.57 10.49
C ILE A 55 -20.56 19.50 9.94
N MET A 56 -20.57 20.73 10.45
CA MET A 56 -21.57 21.73 10.13
C MET A 56 -20.95 23.03 9.63
N THR A 57 -21.66 23.74 8.74
CA THR A 57 -21.31 25.13 8.41
C THR A 57 -21.77 26.06 9.52
N THR A 58 -21.31 27.32 9.50
CA THR A 58 -21.77 28.39 10.39
C THR A 58 -23.28 28.70 10.26
N GLN A 59 -23.89 28.33 9.11
CA GLN A 59 -25.34 28.46 8.89
C GLN A 59 -26.15 27.22 9.32
N GLY A 60 -25.50 26.23 9.93
CA GLY A 60 -26.17 25.01 10.37
C GLY A 60 -26.41 23.95 9.27
N ARG A 61 -25.75 24.08 8.09
CA ARG A 61 -25.84 23.05 7.04
C ARG A 61 -24.93 21.88 7.40
N TYR A 62 -25.47 20.67 7.39
CA TYR A 62 -24.73 19.42 7.59
C TYR A 62 -23.84 19.10 6.36
N LEU A 63 -22.61 18.64 6.59
CA LEU A 63 -21.62 18.32 5.56
C LEU A 63 -21.08 16.90 5.65
N GLY A 64 -21.23 16.23 6.78
CA GLY A 64 -20.81 14.85 6.98
C GLY A 64 -20.63 14.48 8.44
N THR A 65 -20.48 13.20 8.71
CA THR A 65 -20.17 12.65 10.04
C THR A 65 -18.87 11.84 9.94
N GLY A 66 -18.00 11.93 10.94
CA GLY A 66 -16.73 11.23 10.98
C GLY A 66 -16.14 11.09 12.36
N PHE A 67 -15.00 10.39 12.44
CA PHE A 67 -14.27 10.23 13.69
C PHE A 67 -13.35 11.42 13.99
N LEU A 68 -13.42 11.91 15.21
CA LEU A 68 -12.52 12.94 15.76
C LEU A 68 -11.19 12.31 16.20
N SER A 69 -10.08 12.94 15.83
CA SER A 69 -8.71 12.60 16.26
C SER A 69 -8.02 13.88 16.75
N LYS A 70 -8.00 14.12 18.06
CA LYS A 70 -7.46 15.36 18.64
C LYS A 70 -5.94 15.50 18.48
N GLU A 71 -5.22 14.38 18.57
CA GLU A 71 -3.75 14.34 18.46
C GLU A 71 -3.26 14.37 17.01
N SER A 72 -4.14 14.06 16.07
CA SER A 72 -3.78 13.94 14.66
C SER A 72 -3.75 15.29 13.93
N HIS A 73 -2.89 15.40 12.92
CA HIS A 73 -3.02 16.46 11.92
C HIS A 73 -4.33 16.34 11.11
N ILE A 74 -4.83 15.12 10.91
CA ILE A 74 -6.14 14.85 10.30
C ILE A 74 -7.15 14.77 11.43
N THR A 75 -7.69 15.92 11.81
CA THR A 75 -8.54 16.06 13.01
C THR A 75 -9.88 15.36 12.86
N VAL A 76 -10.48 15.32 11.67
CA VAL A 76 -11.69 14.50 11.42
C VAL A 76 -11.53 13.71 10.13
N ARG A 77 -11.85 12.42 10.20
CA ARG A 77 -11.99 11.53 9.04
C ARG A 77 -13.45 11.25 8.80
N ILE A 78 -13.97 11.74 7.67
CA ILE A 78 -15.39 11.64 7.33
C ILE A 78 -15.71 10.21 6.86
N LEU A 79 -16.76 9.63 7.44
CA LEU A 79 -17.29 8.31 7.13
C LEU A 79 -18.44 8.37 6.14
N THR A 80 -19.29 9.38 6.30
CA THR A 80 -20.46 9.59 5.43
C THR A 80 -20.79 11.08 5.27
N LYS A 81 -21.37 11.44 4.14
CA LYS A 81 -22.00 12.74 3.85
C LYS A 81 -23.53 12.67 3.87
N ASN A 82 -24.08 11.49 4.13
CA ASN A 82 -25.52 11.28 4.23
C ASN A 82 -25.98 11.39 5.68
N GLN A 83 -26.72 12.45 6.00
CA GLN A 83 -27.24 12.71 7.35
C GLN A 83 -28.20 11.62 7.86
N ASN A 84 -28.80 10.85 6.96
CA ASN A 84 -29.76 9.80 7.32
C ASN A 84 -29.10 8.44 7.57
N GLU A 85 -27.79 8.30 7.33
CA GLU A 85 -27.06 7.06 7.61
C GLU A 85 -26.78 6.94 9.12
N VAL A 86 -27.13 5.79 9.67
CA VAL A 86 -26.77 5.40 11.05
C VAL A 86 -25.42 4.70 11.00
N ILE A 87 -24.44 5.23 11.75
CA ILE A 87 -23.09 4.66 11.80
C ILE A 87 -23.06 3.62 12.92
N ASP A 88 -23.43 2.40 12.58
CA ASP A 88 -23.52 1.24 13.46
C ASP A 88 -22.74 0.05 12.88
N ARG A 89 -22.90 -1.14 13.46
CA ARG A 89 -22.28 -2.37 12.99
C ARG A 89 -22.65 -2.69 11.53
N GLU A 90 -23.91 -2.45 11.16
CA GLU A 90 -24.42 -2.75 9.81
C GLU A 90 -23.84 -1.78 8.76
N PHE A 91 -23.64 -0.51 9.13
CA PHE A 91 -22.91 0.46 8.31
C PHE A 91 -21.51 -0.04 7.94
N PHE A 92 -20.73 -0.50 8.94
CA PHE A 92 -19.37 -1.00 8.70
C PHE A 92 -19.38 -2.32 7.93
N LYS A 93 -20.32 -3.23 8.23
CA LYS A 93 -20.49 -4.47 7.47
C LYS A 93 -20.70 -4.19 5.98
N LYS A 94 -21.60 -3.26 5.67
CA LYS A 94 -21.90 -2.85 4.30
C LYS A 94 -20.68 -2.26 3.58
N LYS A 95 -19.87 -1.43 4.26
CA LYS A 95 -18.63 -0.88 3.69
C LYS A 95 -17.61 -1.99 3.39
N ILE A 96 -17.41 -2.92 4.32
CA ILE A 96 -16.54 -4.08 4.14
C ILE A 96 -17.04 -4.97 2.99
N GLN A 97 -18.35 -5.22 2.92
CA GLN A 97 -18.95 -6.00 1.85
C GLN A 97 -18.70 -5.36 0.47
N PHE A 98 -18.91 -4.05 0.34
CA PHE A 98 -18.65 -3.34 -0.93
C PHE A 98 -17.17 -3.40 -1.32
N ALA A 99 -16.27 -3.21 -0.36
CA ALA A 99 -14.84 -3.36 -0.61
C ALA A 99 -14.51 -4.78 -1.10
N TYR A 100 -15.06 -5.80 -0.45
CA TYR A 100 -14.85 -7.19 -0.83
C TYR A 100 -15.45 -7.52 -2.20
N ASP A 101 -16.68 -7.11 -2.50
CA ASP A 101 -17.33 -7.35 -3.80
C ASP A 101 -16.56 -6.70 -4.96
N PHE A 102 -15.99 -5.50 -4.72
CA PHE A 102 -15.09 -4.89 -5.69
C PHE A 102 -13.86 -5.77 -5.95
N ARG A 103 -13.22 -6.33 -4.89
CA ARG A 103 -12.07 -7.24 -5.04
C ARG A 103 -12.44 -8.54 -5.76
N LYS A 104 -13.60 -9.10 -5.50
CA LYS A 104 -14.10 -10.27 -6.28
C LYS A 104 -14.15 -9.96 -7.77
N THR A 105 -14.53 -8.75 -8.14
CA THR A 105 -14.61 -8.33 -9.54
C THR A 105 -13.23 -8.16 -10.18
N VAL A 106 -12.26 -7.55 -9.47
CA VAL A 106 -10.97 -7.15 -10.06
C VAL A 106 -9.85 -8.16 -9.85
N GLU A 107 -9.83 -8.88 -8.73
CA GLU A 107 -8.75 -9.80 -8.35
C GLU A 107 -8.94 -11.22 -8.88
N LYS A 108 -10.18 -11.64 -9.13
CA LYS A 108 -10.51 -12.96 -9.67
C LYS A 108 -9.76 -14.09 -8.95
N ASP A 109 -8.84 -14.78 -9.65
CA ASP A 109 -8.05 -15.91 -9.13
C ASP A 109 -7.06 -15.51 -8.02
N ASN A 110 -6.79 -14.20 -7.84
CA ASN A 110 -5.90 -13.69 -6.81
C ASN A 110 -6.62 -13.23 -5.54
N LEU A 111 -7.90 -13.55 -5.34
CA LEU A 111 -8.68 -13.10 -4.19
C LEU A 111 -8.09 -13.58 -2.84
N THR A 112 -7.30 -14.66 -2.84
CA THR A 112 -6.59 -15.16 -1.66
C THR A 112 -5.32 -14.37 -1.31
N ASN A 113 -4.87 -13.47 -2.19
CA ASN A 113 -3.74 -12.57 -1.97
C ASN A 113 -3.97 -11.23 -2.61
N CYS A 114 -4.71 -10.39 -1.91
CA CYS A 114 -5.05 -9.06 -2.38
C CYS A 114 -5.28 -8.09 -1.21
N ARG A 115 -5.28 -6.81 -1.52
CA ARG A 115 -5.77 -5.80 -0.60
C ARG A 115 -7.28 -5.86 -0.53
N LEU A 116 -7.83 -6.28 0.61
CA LEU A 116 -9.28 -6.34 0.86
C LEU A 116 -9.87 -4.95 1.12
N VAL A 117 -9.16 -4.12 1.92
CA VAL A 117 -9.60 -2.77 2.27
C VAL A 117 -8.46 -1.77 2.07
N PHE A 118 -8.76 -0.66 1.41
CA PHE A 118 -7.83 0.43 1.14
C PHE A 118 -8.35 1.77 1.69
N GLY A 119 -8.50 1.84 2.99
CA GLY A 119 -8.78 3.06 3.73
C GLY A 119 -9.92 3.89 3.17
N GLU A 120 -9.61 5.13 2.88
CA GLU A 120 -10.55 6.14 2.38
C GLU A 120 -11.20 5.75 1.05
N ALA A 121 -10.49 5.03 0.19
CA ALA A 121 -11.04 4.59 -1.11
C ALA A 121 -12.22 3.63 -0.95
N ASP A 122 -12.26 2.88 0.15
CA ASP A 122 -13.35 1.94 0.48
C ASP A 122 -14.30 2.50 1.56
N GLY A 123 -14.15 3.78 1.93
CA GLY A 123 -14.97 4.43 2.97
C GLY A 123 -14.72 3.93 4.37
N LEU A 124 -13.53 3.38 4.64
CA LEU A 124 -13.04 2.91 5.94
C LEU A 124 -11.72 3.63 6.29
N PRO A 125 -11.77 4.95 6.52
CA PRO A 125 -10.58 5.79 6.59
C PRO A 125 -9.61 5.35 7.68
N GLY A 126 -8.36 5.10 7.26
CA GLY A 126 -7.29 4.66 8.14
C GLY A 126 -7.21 3.15 8.37
N LEU A 127 -8.05 2.32 7.71
CA LEU A 127 -7.94 0.87 7.71
C LEU A 127 -7.26 0.38 6.44
N THR A 128 -6.20 -0.39 6.58
CA THR A 128 -5.66 -1.24 5.52
C THR A 128 -5.84 -2.69 5.94
N ALA A 129 -6.36 -3.53 5.05
CA ALA A 129 -6.47 -4.96 5.26
C ALA A 129 -6.00 -5.70 4.01
N ASP A 130 -4.92 -6.46 4.15
CA ASP A 130 -4.33 -7.28 3.10
C ASP A 130 -4.50 -8.77 3.44
N ARG A 131 -4.93 -9.55 2.49
CA ARG A 131 -5.11 -10.98 2.66
C ARG A 131 -3.93 -11.76 2.07
N TYR A 132 -3.42 -12.71 2.85
CA TYR A 132 -2.44 -13.70 2.46
C TYR A 132 -2.94 -15.09 2.86
N ASN A 133 -3.65 -15.76 1.95
CA ASN A 133 -4.36 -17.03 2.19
C ASN A 133 -5.33 -16.97 3.37
N GLU A 134 -4.98 -17.64 4.49
CA GLU A 134 -5.80 -17.76 5.70
C GLU A 134 -5.59 -16.59 6.67
N ILE A 135 -4.61 -15.70 6.42
CA ILE A 135 -4.27 -14.60 7.29
C ILE A 135 -4.68 -13.28 6.64
N ILE A 136 -5.41 -12.44 7.38
CA ILE A 136 -5.60 -11.03 7.04
C ILE A 136 -4.58 -10.23 7.86
N VAL A 137 -3.81 -9.39 7.20
CA VAL A 137 -2.89 -8.44 7.85
C VAL A 137 -3.51 -7.07 7.85
N THR A 138 -3.65 -6.47 9.03
CA THR A 138 -4.30 -5.16 9.20
C THR A 138 -3.34 -4.10 9.68
N GLN A 139 -3.60 -2.86 9.27
CA GLN A 139 -3.02 -1.64 9.83
C GLN A 139 -4.16 -0.66 10.10
N ILE A 140 -4.26 -0.17 11.32
CA ILE A 140 -5.22 0.88 11.70
C ILE A 140 -4.45 2.14 12.06
N THR A 141 -4.73 3.23 11.33
CA THR A 141 -4.10 4.54 11.48
C THR A 141 -5.12 5.64 11.76
N SER A 142 -6.26 5.28 12.35
CA SER A 142 -7.34 6.16 12.76
C SER A 142 -7.72 5.86 14.20
N TYR A 143 -7.69 6.85 15.08
CA TYR A 143 -8.00 6.65 16.49
C TYR A 143 -9.42 6.10 16.70
N GLY A 144 -10.42 6.67 16.02
CA GLY A 144 -11.80 6.20 16.14
C GLY A 144 -12.02 4.77 15.66
N LEU A 145 -11.35 4.34 14.55
CA LEU A 145 -11.39 2.94 14.13
C LEU A 145 -10.66 2.01 15.09
N ASP A 146 -9.57 2.46 15.70
CA ASP A 146 -8.84 1.67 16.70
C ASP A 146 -9.71 1.34 17.92
N LEU A 147 -10.58 2.25 18.34
CA LEU A 147 -11.53 2.03 19.43
C LEU A 147 -12.56 0.94 19.14
N ILE A 148 -12.90 0.71 17.87
CA ILE A 148 -13.90 -0.28 17.42
C ILE A 148 -13.28 -1.41 16.61
N LYS A 149 -11.96 -1.58 16.68
CA LYS A 149 -11.22 -2.54 15.85
C LYS A 149 -11.73 -3.96 15.98
N ASP A 150 -12.12 -4.39 17.17
CA ASP A 150 -12.62 -5.73 17.42
C ASP A 150 -13.88 -6.02 16.59
N MET A 151 -14.81 -5.08 16.55
CA MET A 151 -16.00 -5.18 15.71
C MET A 151 -15.63 -5.20 14.20
N ILE A 152 -14.70 -4.36 13.77
CA ILE A 152 -14.23 -4.33 12.37
C ILE A 152 -13.61 -5.66 11.97
N TYR A 153 -12.80 -6.26 12.85
CA TYR A 153 -12.14 -7.54 12.59
C TYR A 153 -13.13 -8.70 12.55
N GLU A 154 -14.12 -8.69 13.45
CA GLU A 154 -15.21 -9.67 13.41
C GLU A 154 -16.01 -9.55 12.10
N LEU A 155 -16.29 -8.35 11.64
CA LEU A 155 -17.00 -8.11 10.38
C LEU A 155 -16.18 -8.54 9.15
N LEU A 156 -14.87 -8.32 9.15
CA LEU A 156 -13.98 -8.82 8.06
C LEU A 156 -14.06 -10.35 7.96
N LEU A 157 -13.98 -11.04 9.10
CA LEU A 157 -14.07 -12.51 9.14
C LEU A 157 -15.48 -13.00 8.75
N GLU A 158 -16.52 -12.32 9.21
CA GLU A 158 -17.92 -12.65 8.93
C GLU A 158 -18.22 -12.56 7.42
N VAL A 159 -17.89 -11.42 6.78
CA VAL A 159 -18.11 -11.20 5.35
C VAL A 159 -17.39 -12.24 4.49
N LEU A 160 -16.15 -12.57 4.81
CA LEU A 160 -15.39 -13.57 4.08
C LEU A 160 -15.94 -14.97 4.29
N LYS A 161 -16.36 -15.31 5.52
CA LYS A 161 -16.97 -16.60 5.85
C LYS A 161 -18.32 -16.80 5.16
N GLU A 162 -19.15 -15.75 5.05
CA GLU A 162 -20.43 -15.80 4.33
C GLU A 162 -20.23 -16.17 2.85
N ASP A 163 -19.11 -15.80 2.26
CA ASP A 163 -18.71 -16.16 0.88
C ASP A 163 -17.88 -17.46 0.81
N GLY A 164 -17.85 -18.26 1.88
CA GLY A 164 -17.15 -19.54 1.92
C GLY A 164 -15.62 -19.44 1.90
N GLN A 165 -15.06 -18.26 2.18
CA GLN A 165 -13.61 -18.06 2.18
C GLN A 165 -12.98 -18.61 3.46
N ASN A 166 -11.87 -19.33 3.31
CA ASN A 166 -11.09 -19.83 4.44
C ASN A 166 -10.13 -18.76 4.94
N VAL A 167 -10.52 -18.06 6.01
CA VAL A 167 -9.67 -17.10 6.74
C VAL A 167 -9.76 -17.46 8.22
N SER A 168 -8.61 -17.65 8.85
CA SER A 168 -8.51 -18.21 10.21
C SER A 168 -7.92 -17.23 11.22
N ALA A 169 -7.18 -16.21 10.77
CA ALA A 169 -6.51 -15.28 11.67
C ALA A 169 -6.39 -13.86 11.10
N ILE A 170 -6.31 -12.92 12.03
CA ILE A 170 -5.92 -11.52 11.74
C ILE A 170 -4.58 -11.26 12.45
N TYR A 171 -3.61 -10.74 11.70
CA TYR A 171 -2.33 -10.27 12.19
C TYR A 171 -2.27 -8.75 12.11
N GLU A 172 -2.03 -8.09 13.23
CA GLU A 172 -1.95 -6.63 13.32
C GLU A 172 -0.52 -6.16 13.05
N ARG A 173 -0.31 -5.34 12.02
CA ARG A 173 0.94 -4.63 11.72
C ARG A 173 0.79 -3.16 12.12
N ASN A 174 0.41 -2.94 13.35
CA ASN A 174 0.25 -1.63 13.97
C ASN A 174 1.59 -1.00 14.45
N ASP A 175 2.71 -1.50 13.92
CA ASP A 175 4.07 -1.00 14.14
C ASP A 175 4.45 0.18 13.20
N VAL A 176 3.50 0.73 12.45
CA VAL A 176 3.73 1.83 11.52
C VAL A 176 3.81 3.18 12.23
N LYS A 177 4.89 3.95 11.96
CA LYS A 177 5.20 5.21 12.66
C LYS A 177 4.11 6.28 12.60
N VAL A 178 3.20 6.20 11.62
CA VAL A 178 2.09 7.15 11.51
C VAL A 178 1.10 7.03 12.67
N ARG A 179 0.98 5.86 13.30
CA ARG A 179 0.12 5.65 14.47
C ARG A 179 0.51 6.54 15.65
N ALA A 180 1.82 6.72 15.89
CA ALA A 180 2.30 7.62 16.97
C ALA A 180 1.82 9.07 16.78
N LYS A 181 1.55 9.52 15.54
CA LYS A 181 0.99 10.84 15.25
C LYS A 181 -0.51 10.94 15.51
N GLU A 182 -1.15 9.81 15.72
CA GLU A 182 -2.57 9.69 16.10
C GLU A 182 -2.73 9.46 17.61
N GLY A 183 -1.64 9.44 18.37
CA GLY A 183 -1.66 9.09 19.81
C GLY A 183 -1.87 7.59 20.06
N LEU A 184 -1.59 6.72 19.09
CA LEU A 184 -1.79 5.29 19.17
C LEU A 184 -0.47 4.54 19.40
N GLU A 185 -0.54 3.48 20.21
CA GLU A 185 0.61 2.59 20.48
C GLU A 185 1.08 1.85 19.23
N LEU A 186 2.39 1.55 19.20
CA LEU A 186 3.00 0.75 18.15
C LEU A 186 3.16 -0.68 18.64
N TYR A 187 2.57 -1.64 17.91
CA TYR A 187 2.69 -3.07 18.19
C TYR A 187 2.44 -3.92 16.94
N LYS A 188 2.80 -5.19 17.02
CA LYS A 188 2.44 -6.20 16.03
C LYS A 188 2.14 -7.53 16.72
N GLY A 189 1.28 -8.35 16.12
CA GLY A 189 0.90 -9.65 16.65
C GLY A 189 -0.45 -10.12 16.15
N PHE A 190 -0.80 -11.37 16.45
CA PHE A 190 -2.13 -11.86 16.17
C PHE A 190 -3.17 -11.18 17.07
N TRP A 191 -4.29 -10.74 16.49
CA TRP A 191 -5.41 -10.13 17.22
C TRP A 191 -6.01 -11.05 18.30
N LYS A 192 -6.17 -12.33 17.96
CA LYS A 192 -6.53 -13.40 18.92
C LYS A 192 -5.46 -14.49 18.87
N PRO A 193 -5.27 -15.26 19.96
CA PRO A 193 -4.31 -16.37 19.95
C PRO A 193 -4.48 -17.26 18.72
N SER A 194 -3.40 -17.54 18.02
CA SER A 194 -3.37 -18.34 16.81
C SER A 194 -2.20 -19.31 16.84
N THR A 195 -2.40 -20.51 16.29
CA THR A 195 -1.34 -21.50 16.07
C THR A 195 -0.75 -21.41 14.65
N LEU A 196 -1.27 -20.52 13.81
CA LEU A 196 -0.73 -20.31 12.47
C LEU A 196 0.67 -19.70 12.55
N PRO A 197 1.59 -20.11 11.67
CA PRO A 197 2.87 -19.44 11.52
C PRO A 197 2.66 -18.04 10.95
N THR A 198 3.61 -17.13 11.20
CA THR A 198 3.63 -15.79 10.61
C THR A 198 4.14 -15.79 9.16
N THR A 199 4.49 -16.95 8.63
CA THR A 199 4.87 -17.16 7.24
C THR A 199 3.83 -17.99 6.51
N THR A 200 3.52 -17.60 5.27
CA THR A 200 2.59 -18.34 4.40
C THR A 200 3.06 -18.32 2.96
N VAL A 201 2.69 -19.35 2.20
CA VAL A 201 2.99 -19.41 0.76
C VAL A 201 1.77 -18.98 -0.03
N ILE A 202 1.85 -17.83 -0.69
CA ILE A 202 0.79 -17.33 -1.57
C ILE A 202 0.98 -17.84 -3.00
N ASN A 203 -0.11 -17.84 -3.78
CA ASN A 203 -0.06 -18.04 -5.23
C ASN A 203 -0.44 -16.72 -5.92
N GLU A 204 0.54 -16.04 -6.53
CA GLU A 204 0.31 -14.85 -7.32
C GLU A 204 0.43 -15.16 -8.80
N ASN A 205 -0.70 -15.19 -9.50
CA ASN A 205 -0.72 -15.46 -10.96
C ASN A 205 0.05 -16.74 -11.36
N GLY A 206 -0.04 -17.79 -10.55
CA GLY A 206 0.63 -19.08 -10.79
C GLY A 206 2.03 -19.21 -10.17
N LEU A 207 2.62 -18.15 -9.62
CA LEU A 207 3.87 -18.20 -8.85
C LEU A 207 3.61 -18.41 -7.37
N LYS A 208 4.33 -19.36 -6.76
CA LYS A 208 4.35 -19.56 -5.31
C LYS A 208 5.39 -18.64 -4.68
N LEU A 209 4.97 -17.84 -3.73
CA LEU A 209 5.82 -16.87 -3.05
C LEU A 209 5.67 -17.00 -1.54
N ASN A 210 6.77 -17.08 -0.82
CA ASN A 210 6.78 -17.07 0.62
C ASN A 210 6.61 -15.63 1.12
N VAL A 211 5.66 -15.40 2.01
CA VAL A 211 5.36 -14.10 2.63
C VAL A 211 5.50 -14.22 4.14
N ASP A 212 6.26 -13.33 4.75
CA ASP A 212 6.38 -13.18 6.20
C ASP A 212 5.55 -11.95 6.62
N VAL A 213 4.41 -12.20 7.27
CA VAL A 213 3.51 -11.12 7.70
C VAL A 213 4.04 -10.36 8.91
N GLU A 214 4.97 -10.96 9.65
CA GLU A 214 5.58 -10.34 10.83
C GLU A 214 6.77 -9.44 10.49
N ASN A 215 7.70 -9.93 9.64
CA ASN A 215 8.98 -9.26 9.39
C ASN A 215 9.08 -8.69 7.97
N GLY A 216 8.17 -9.09 7.07
CA GLY A 216 8.10 -8.59 5.70
C GLY A 216 7.79 -7.09 5.65
N GLN A 217 8.19 -6.45 4.56
CA GLN A 217 7.89 -5.03 4.33
C GLN A 217 6.39 -4.78 4.13
N LYS A 218 5.92 -3.57 4.45
CA LYS A 218 4.50 -3.20 4.48
C LYS A 218 3.71 -4.16 5.39
N THR A 219 2.77 -4.90 4.81
CA THR A 219 1.97 -5.93 5.47
C THR A 219 2.52 -7.34 5.28
N GLY A 220 3.68 -7.47 4.61
CA GLY A 220 4.34 -8.74 4.29
C GLY A 220 4.86 -8.81 2.86
N TYR A 221 4.14 -8.22 1.89
CA TYR A 221 4.50 -8.25 0.47
C TYR A 221 3.96 -7.01 -0.28
N PHE A 222 4.54 -6.71 -1.44
CA PHE A 222 4.16 -5.57 -2.30
C PHE A 222 3.03 -5.95 -3.27
N LEU A 223 1.80 -6.05 -2.79
CA LEU A 223 0.62 -6.42 -3.58
C LEU A 223 0.29 -5.40 -4.70
N ASP A 224 0.66 -4.14 -4.52
CA ASP A 224 0.43 -3.04 -5.46
C ASP A 224 1.18 -3.19 -6.79
N GLN A 225 2.29 -3.95 -6.82
CA GLN A 225 3.09 -4.21 -8.01
C GLN A 225 2.62 -5.44 -8.83
N LYS A 226 1.56 -6.13 -8.41
CA LYS A 226 1.08 -7.37 -9.04
C LYS A 226 0.88 -7.25 -10.55
N SER A 227 0.19 -6.21 -11.00
CA SER A 227 -0.07 -5.98 -12.43
C SER A 227 1.19 -5.64 -13.21
N ASN A 228 2.10 -4.87 -12.63
CA ASN A 228 3.39 -4.54 -13.25
C ASN A 228 4.28 -5.77 -13.39
N ARG A 229 4.24 -6.69 -12.41
CA ARG A 229 4.95 -7.97 -12.51
C ARG A 229 4.43 -8.85 -13.65
N VAL A 230 3.10 -8.89 -13.85
CA VAL A 230 2.50 -9.60 -15.00
C VAL A 230 2.90 -8.97 -16.32
N LEU A 231 2.93 -7.64 -16.41
CA LEU A 231 3.39 -6.93 -17.61
C LEU A 231 4.83 -7.33 -17.97
N LEU A 232 5.75 -7.29 -17.00
CA LEU A 232 7.13 -7.75 -17.20
C LEU A 232 7.17 -9.21 -17.64
N ARG A 233 6.41 -10.12 -17.01
CA ARG A 233 6.32 -11.54 -17.37
C ARG A 233 6.01 -11.70 -18.85
N ASN A 234 5.03 -10.99 -19.37
CA ASN A 234 4.59 -11.09 -20.77
C ASN A 234 5.63 -10.58 -21.77
N MET A 235 6.58 -9.76 -21.33
CA MET A 235 7.66 -9.20 -22.17
C MET A 235 8.95 -10.01 -22.10
N SER A 236 9.07 -10.99 -21.20
CA SER A 236 10.35 -11.57 -20.79
C SER A 236 10.82 -12.77 -21.62
N ALA A 237 9.97 -13.39 -22.46
CA ALA A 237 10.31 -14.60 -23.20
C ALA A 237 11.59 -14.45 -24.02
N GLY A 238 12.61 -15.29 -23.74
CA GLY A 238 13.91 -15.29 -24.40
C GLY A 238 14.83 -14.12 -24.07
N LYS A 239 14.45 -13.23 -23.16
CA LYS A 239 15.16 -12.01 -22.79
C LYS A 239 16.15 -12.22 -21.64
N THR A 240 17.20 -11.39 -21.60
CA THR A 240 18.07 -11.23 -20.44
C THR A 240 17.58 -10.05 -19.62
N VAL A 241 17.23 -10.29 -18.35
CA VAL A 241 16.56 -9.31 -17.48
C VAL A 241 17.44 -8.98 -16.29
N LEU A 242 17.49 -7.69 -15.92
CA LEU A 242 18.06 -7.20 -14.66
C LEU A 242 16.94 -6.61 -13.82
N ASP A 243 16.81 -7.10 -12.59
CA ASP A 243 15.88 -6.58 -11.57
C ASP A 243 16.68 -5.89 -10.45
N CYS A 244 16.63 -4.57 -10.41
CA CYS A 244 17.32 -3.73 -9.45
C CYS A 244 16.40 -3.39 -8.28
N PHE A 245 16.94 -3.43 -7.04
CA PHE A 245 16.17 -3.31 -5.80
C PHE A 245 15.14 -4.44 -5.69
N SER A 246 15.61 -5.64 -6.02
CA SER A 246 14.75 -6.79 -6.28
C SER A 246 14.00 -7.30 -5.05
N HIS A 247 14.42 -6.90 -3.84
CA HIS A 247 13.88 -7.40 -2.58
C HIS A 247 13.82 -8.93 -2.58
N THR A 248 12.66 -9.55 -2.40
CA THR A 248 12.46 -11.01 -2.45
C THR A 248 12.27 -11.55 -3.87
N GLY A 249 12.68 -10.81 -4.89
CA GLY A 249 12.70 -11.22 -6.29
C GLY A 249 11.35 -11.18 -6.99
N GLY A 250 10.39 -10.37 -6.55
CA GLY A 250 9.04 -10.38 -7.12
C GLY A 250 8.99 -10.13 -8.63
N PHE A 251 9.71 -9.15 -9.14
CA PHE A 251 9.85 -8.90 -10.58
C PHE A 251 10.72 -9.95 -11.25
N ALA A 252 11.88 -10.30 -10.68
CA ALA A 252 12.81 -11.28 -11.21
C ALA A 252 12.15 -12.65 -11.42
N LEU A 253 11.39 -13.13 -10.43
CA LEU A 253 10.65 -14.39 -10.51
C LEU A 253 9.59 -14.37 -11.63
N ASN A 254 8.88 -13.25 -11.77
CA ASN A 254 7.89 -13.08 -12.83
C ASN A 254 8.56 -13.08 -14.22
N ALA A 255 9.72 -12.45 -14.37
CA ALA A 255 10.49 -12.50 -15.61
C ALA A 255 10.94 -13.92 -15.93
N ALA A 256 11.50 -14.64 -14.96
CA ALA A 256 11.95 -16.03 -15.14
C ALA A 256 10.76 -16.96 -15.48
N PHE A 257 9.63 -16.82 -14.80
CA PHE A 257 8.39 -17.56 -15.07
C PHE A 257 7.81 -17.25 -16.46
N GLY A 258 8.00 -16.01 -16.96
CA GLY A 258 7.65 -15.59 -18.32
C GLY A 258 8.58 -16.11 -19.41
N GLY A 259 9.53 -16.98 -19.08
CA GLY A 259 10.45 -17.60 -20.04
C GLY A 259 11.68 -16.75 -20.37
N ALA A 260 12.10 -15.87 -19.48
CA ALA A 260 13.37 -15.16 -19.64
C ALA A 260 14.52 -16.16 -19.83
N LYS A 261 15.49 -15.80 -20.69
CA LYS A 261 16.70 -16.59 -20.91
C LYS A 261 17.54 -16.64 -19.63
N TYR A 262 17.72 -15.49 -19.01
CA TYR A 262 18.43 -15.35 -17.73
C TYR A 262 17.99 -14.09 -17.00
N VAL A 263 17.93 -14.16 -15.68
CA VAL A 263 17.52 -13.05 -14.81
C VAL A 263 18.56 -12.83 -13.73
N THR A 264 18.99 -11.58 -13.55
CA THR A 264 19.83 -11.17 -12.43
C THR A 264 18.99 -10.29 -11.50
N ALA A 265 18.89 -10.68 -10.25
CA ALA A 265 18.23 -9.93 -9.17
C ALA A 265 19.31 -9.31 -8.27
N VAL A 266 19.25 -7.99 -8.07
CA VAL A 266 20.24 -7.26 -7.28
C VAL A 266 19.55 -6.50 -6.13
N ASP A 267 20.02 -6.72 -4.91
CA ASP A 267 19.58 -6.01 -3.70
C ASP A 267 20.72 -5.91 -2.68
N VAL A 268 20.65 -4.95 -1.79
CA VAL A 268 21.61 -4.81 -0.68
C VAL A 268 21.34 -5.81 0.46
N SER A 269 20.12 -6.33 0.56
CA SER A 269 19.66 -7.20 1.64
C SER A 269 19.87 -8.67 1.31
N GLN A 270 20.90 -9.29 1.90
CA GLN A 270 21.14 -10.72 1.75
C GLN A 270 19.94 -11.56 2.19
N THR A 271 19.29 -11.20 3.29
CA THR A 271 18.07 -11.92 3.77
C THR A 271 16.94 -11.90 2.75
N ALA A 272 16.73 -10.78 2.04
CA ALA A 272 15.71 -10.69 1.00
C ALA A 272 16.10 -11.55 -0.22
N LEU A 273 17.37 -11.55 -0.61
CA LEU A 273 17.88 -12.38 -1.71
C LEU A 273 17.81 -13.87 -1.40
N ASP A 274 18.08 -14.29 -0.16
CA ASP A 274 17.96 -15.68 0.30
C ASP A 274 16.49 -16.13 0.20
N GLN A 275 15.54 -15.27 0.58
CA GLN A 275 14.11 -15.53 0.41
C GLN A 275 13.74 -15.58 -1.10
N GLY A 276 14.32 -14.72 -1.91
CA GLY A 276 14.16 -14.74 -3.36
C GLY A 276 14.64 -16.06 -3.98
N LEU A 277 15.79 -16.55 -3.57
CA LEU A 277 16.32 -17.84 -4.00
C LEU A 277 15.43 -19.00 -3.53
N ALA A 278 14.91 -18.95 -2.31
CA ALA A 278 13.95 -19.95 -1.82
C ALA A 278 12.66 -19.95 -2.67
N ASN A 279 12.15 -18.77 -3.02
CA ASN A 279 11.02 -18.62 -3.94
C ASN A 279 11.33 -19.16 -5.34
N ALA A 280 12.53 -18.92 -5.87
CA ALA A 280 12.97 -19.46 -7.17
C ALA A 280 12.97 -20.99 -7.16
N LYS A 281 13.55 -21.62 -6.14
CA LYS A 281 13.55 -23.08 -5.95
C LYS A 281 12.14 -23.67 -5.85
N MET A 282 11.24 -23.00 -5.12
CA MET A 282 9.84 -23.43 -4.99
C MET A 282 9.11 -23.48 -6.34
N ASN A 283 9.53 -22.67 -7.29
CA ASN A 283 8.96 -22.58 -8.64
C ASN A 283 9.82 -23.22 -9.73
N HIS A 284 10.93 -23.89 -9.38
CA HIS A 284 11.88 -24.53 -10.31
C HIS A 284 12.48 -23.53 -11.32
N LEU A 285 12.83 -22.32 -10.87
CA LEU A 285 13.36 -21.22 -11.68
C LEU A 285 14.83 -20.91 -11.39
N GLU A 286 15.43 -21.52 -10.36
CA GLU A 286 16.75 -21.17 -9.82
C GLU A 286 17.89 -21.29 -10.84
N GLU A 287 17.81 -22.22 -11.78
CA GLU A 287 18.88 -22.45 -12.79
C GLU A 287 19.03 -21.28 -13.78
N ARG A 288 17.98 -20.48 -13.96
CA ARG A 288 17.99 -19.34 -14.86
C ARG A 288 18.04 -18.00 -14.17
N MET A 289 18.35 -18.00 -12.87
CA MET A 289 18.39 -16.80 -12.03
C MET A 289 19.69 -16.69 -11.25
N SER A 290 20.15 -15.47 -11.02
CA SER A 290 21.19 -15.16 -10.05
C SER A 290 20.69 -14.08 -9.08
N PHE A 291 21.11 -14.21 -7.83
CA PHE A 291 20.82 -13.26 -6.76
C PHE A 291 22.14 -12.66 -6.30
N VAL A 292 22.30 -11.35 -6.44
CA VAL A 292 23.56 -10.65 -6.21
C VAL A 292 23.36 -9.60 -5.11
N GLN A 293 24.11 -9.75 -4.01
CA GLN A 293 24.17 -8.73 -2.97
C GLN A 293 25.14 -7.63 -3.40
N ASP A 294 24.63 -6.49 -3.77
CA ASP A 294 25.43 -5.30 -4.11
C ASP A 294 24.59 -4.02 -3.95
N ASP A 295 25.25 -2.86 -3.85
CA ASP A 295 24.57 -1.59 -4.09
C ASP A 295 24.24 -1.48 -5.58
N VAL A 296 23.00 -1.10 -5.90
CA VAL A 296 22.53 -1.06 -7.28
C VAL A 296 23.32 -0.05 -8.12
N PHE A 297 23.71 1.11 -7.57
CA PHE A 297 24.50 2.09 -8.31
C PHE A 297 25.87 1.58 -8.66
N ASP A 298 26.51 0.86 -7.71
CA ASP A 298 27.82 0.23 -7.91
C ASP A 298 27.74 -0.95 -8.86
N TYR A 299 26.66 -1.73 -8.77
CA TYR A 299 26.42 -2.85 -9.69
C TYR A 299 26.26 -2.39 -11.13
N LEU A 300 25.46 -1.35 -11.38
CA LEU A 300 25.26 -0.78 -12.70
C LEU A 300 26.59 -0.26 -13.32
N ASP A 301 27.49 0.26 -12.51
CA ASP A 301 28.81 0.74 -12.97
C ASP A 301 29.77 -0.40 -13.36
N LYS A 302 29.57 -1.63 -12.86
CA LYS A 302 30.33 -2.84 -13.20
C LYS A 302 29.84 -3.53 -14.45
N CYS A 303 28.62 -3.21 -14.92
CA CYS A 303 27.99 -3.85 -16.07
C CYS A 303 28.49 -3.28 -17.40
N HIS A 304 28.34 -4.08 -18.47
CA HIS A 304 28.74 -3.69 -19.83
C HIS A 304 27.54 -3.15 -20.63
N GLN A 305 27.83 -2.22 -21.54
CA GLN A 305 26.82 -1.68 -22.46
C GLN A 305 26.16 -2.80 -23.28
N GLY A 306 24.84 -2.74 -23.40
CA GLY A 306 24.07 -3.74 -24.18
C GLY A 306 23.98 -5.12 -23.53
N GLN A 307 24.18 -5.24 -22.23
CA GLN A 307 24.17 -6.51 -21.52
C GLN A 307 22.75 -7.07 -21.34
N TYR A 308 21.75 -6.20 -21.20
CA TYR A 308 20.38 -6.58 -20.85
C TYR A 308 19.37 -6.19 -21.93
N ASP A 309 18.33 -7.00 -22.09
CA ASP A 309 17.18 -6.71 -22.93
C ASP A 309 16.11 -5.93 -22.16
N ILE A 310 15.96 -6.20 -20.85
CA ILE A 310 15.01 -5.52 -19.98
C ILE A 310 15.72 -5.18 -18.66
N ILE A 311 15.52 -3.97 -18.16
CA ILE A 311 15.97 -3.55 -16.83
C ILE A 311 14.77 -3.03 -16.06
N VAL A 312 14.59 -3.50 -14.81
CA VAL A 312 13.61 -3.01 -13.85
C VAL A 312 14.33 -2.19 -12.79
N LEU A 313 13.81 -0.99 -12.52
CA LEU A 313 14.25 -0.10 -11.44
C LEU A 313 13.06 0.19 -10.54
N ASP A 314 12.99 -0.44 -9.37
CA ASP A 314 12.00 -0.17 -8.33
C ASP A 314 12.68 0.30 -7.03
N PRO A 315 13.33 1.47 -7.05
CA PRO A 315 14.13 1.95 -5.94
C PRO A 315 13.27 2.33 -4.73
N PRO A 316 13.83 2.34 -3.51
CA PRO A 316 13.20 2.94 -2.36
C PRO A 316 12.96 4.44 -2.57
N ALA A 317 12.07 5.04 -1.77
CA ALA A 317 11.74 6.45 -1.90
C ALA A 317 12.97 7.34 -1.72
N PHE A 318 13.40 8.03 -2.78
CA PHE A 318 14.54 8.96 -2.74
C PHE A 318 14.19 10.27 -2.05
N THR A 319 12.91 10.57 -1.82
CA THR A 319 12.49 11.73 -1.03
C THR A 319 11.34 11.40 -0.10
N LYS A 320 11.38 12.00 1.11
CA LYS A 320 10.30 11.93 2.12
C LYS A 320 9.72 13.34 2.43
N SER A 321 10.19 14.38 1.71
CA SER A 321 9.74 15.76 1.92
C SER A 321 9.81 16.58 0.63
N ARG A 322 9.00 17.66 0.55
CA ARG A 322 9.07 18.61 -0.57
C ARG A 322 10.44 19.26 -0.71
N ARG A 323 11.20 19.43 0.38
CA ARG A 323 12.51 20.09 0.38
C ARG A 323 13.59 19.28 -0.36
N THR A 324 13.43 17.97 -0.45
CA THR A 324 14.42 17.06 -1.06
C THR A 324 14.01 16.53 -2.43
N VAL A 325 12.97 17.11 -3.05
CA VAL A 325 12.45 16.66 -4.38
C VAL A 325 13.53 16.80 -5.46
N ASN A 326 14.28 17.89 -5.50
CA ASN A 326 15.34 18.09 -6.49
C ASN A 326 16.46 17.05 -6.34
N HIS A 327 16.81 16.68 -5.12
CA HIS A 327 17.76 15.60 -4.87
C HIS A 327 17.25 14.25 -5.39
N ALA A 328 15.98 13.95 -5.12
CA ALA A 328 15.33 12.74 -5.63
C ALA A 328 15.27 12.73 -7.17
N TYR A 329 14.92 13.85 -7.79
CA TYR A 329 14.93 14.01 -9.25
C TYR A 329 16.30 13.63 -9.84
N ASN A 330 17.39 14.16 -9.27
CA ASN A 330 18.74 13.85 -9.72
C ASN A 330 19.11 12.36 -9.47
N GLY A 331 18.64 11.77 -8.38
CA GLY A 331 18.82 10.33 -8.11
C GLY A 331 18.14 9.46 -9.16
N TYR A 332 16.86 9.70 -9.44
CA TYR A 332 16.12 9.00 -10.50
C TYR A 332 16.75 9.21 -11.88
N LYS A 333 17.14 10.46 -12.19
CA LYS A 333 17.83 10.77 -13.45
C LYS A 333 19.12 9.97 -13.61
N ASN A 334 19.96 9.93 -12.58
CA ASN A 334 21.24 9.24 -12.63
C ASN A 334 21.05 7.71 -12.84
N ILE A 335 20.17 7.09 -12.04
CA ILE A 335 19.97 5.63 -12.14
C ILE A 335 19.33 5.22 -13.46
N ASN A 336 18.35 6.00 -13.96
CA ASN A 336 17.73 5.74 -15.25
C ASN A 336 18.76 5.88 -16.38
N MET A 337 19.62 6.90 -16.36
CA MET A 337 20.68 7.08 -17.34
C MET A 337 21.69 5.93 -17.35
N LYS A 338 22.11 5.45 -16.16
CA LYS A 338 23.03 4.30 -16.04
C LYS A 338 22.35 3.06 -16.64
N ALA A 339 21.11 2.76 -16.25
CA ALA A 339 20.36 1.61 -16.76
C ALA A 339 20.16 1.64 -18.29
N MET A 340 19.79 2.79 -18.84
CA MET A 340 19.60 2.93 -20.29
C MET A 340 20.87 2.60 -21.12
N LYS A 341 22.06 2.92 -20.60
CA LYS A 341 23.33 2.58 -21.26
C LYS A 341 23.59 1.07 -21.33
N LEU A 342 23.01 0.32 -20.39
CA LEU A 342 23.17 -1.13 -20.29
C LEU A 342 22.17 -1.91 -21.15
N LEU A 343 21.14 -1.24 -21.65
CA LEU A 343 20.15 -1.86 -22.53
C LEU A 343 20.70 -2.09 -23.93
N ARG A 344 20.32 -3.21 -24.50
CA ARG A 344 20.50 -3.46 -25.94
C ARG A 344 19.62 -2.51 -26.75
N GLN A 345 19.97 -2.30 -28.00
CA GLN A 345 19.12 -1.58 -28.93
C GLN A 345 17.74 -2.26 -29.01
N GLY A 346 16.66 -1.48 -28.80
CA GLY A 346 15.30 -2.01 -28.72
C GLY A 346 14.96 -2.66 -27.37
N GLY A 347 15.80 -2.52 -26.35
CA GLY A 347 15.53 -2.98 -24.98
C GLY A 347 14.53 -2.10 -24.25
N TYR A 348 14.05 -2.57 -23.12
CA TYR A 348 13.01 -1.92 -22.32
C TYR A 348 13.51 -1.54 -20.92
N LEU A 349 13.23 -0.32 -20.51
CA LEU A 349 13.40 0.15 -19.14
C LEU A 349 12.02 0.24 -18.45
N ILE A 350 11.86 -0.48 -17.34
CA ILE A 350 10.72 -0.35 -16.43
C ILE A 350 11.23 0.41 -15.22
N THR A 351 10.71 1.60 -14.97
CA THR A 351 11.14 2.44 -13.84
C THR A 351 9.95 2.84 -12.99
N CYS A 352 10.11 2.70 -11.68
CA CYS A 352 9.08 2.97 -10.68
C CYS A 352 9.52 4.10 -9.73
N SER A 353 8.56 4.77 -9.13
CA SER A 353 8.78 5.72 -8.05
C SER A 353 7.76 5.52 -6.94
N CYS A 354 8.22 5.24 -5.72
CA CYS A 354 7.41 5.24 -4.51
C CYS A 354 7.51 6.55 -3.72
N SER A 355 8.14 7.60 -4.28
CA SER A 355 8.32 8.91 -3.65
C SER A 355 7.06 9.76 -3.79
N ARG A 356 6.27 9.91 -2.73
CA ARG A 356 5.01 10.68 -2.71
C ARG A 356 5.12 12.09 -3.30
N PHE A 357 6.28 12.75 -3.15
CA PHE A 357 6.51 14.12 -3.61
C PHE A 357 7.11 14.19 -5.03
N MET A 358 7.39 13.05 -5.65
CA MET A 358 7.80 12.94 -7.04
C MET A 358 6.54 12.76 -7.88
N GLU A 359 5.89 13.87 -8.23
CA GLU A 359 4.70 13.86 -9.06
C GLU A 359 5.00 13.31 -10.46
N THR A 360 4.02 12.71 -11.12
CA THR A 360 4.15 12.10 -12.46
C THR A 360 4.78 13.09 -13.45
N ALA A 361 4.33 14.36 -13.45
CA ALA A 361 4.85 15.42 -14.31
C ALA A 361 6.35 15.72 -14.11
N LEU A 362 6.91 15.39 -12.93
CA LEU A 362 8.35 15.50 -12.65
C LEU A 362 9.10 14.19 -12.96
N PHE A 363 8.44 13.05 -12.80
CA PHE A 363 9.06 11.73 -12.99
C PHE A 363 9.15 11.34 -14.47
N GLU A 364 8.12 11.60 -15.26
CA GLU A 364 8.11 11.29 -16.70
C GLU A 364 9.28 11.90 -17.48
N PRO A 365 9.62 13.23 -17.34
CA PRO A 365 10.73 13.80 -18.06
C PRO A 365 12.09 13.18 -17.75
N VAL A 366 12.26 12.61 -16.53
CA VAL A 366 13.49 11.89 -16.16
C VAL A 366 13.74 10.70 -17.09
N SER A 367 12.70 10.07 -17.60
CA SER A 367 12.77 8.93 -18.50
C SER A 367 12.87 9.34 -19.99
N TYR A 368 12.19 10.42 -20.41
CA TYR A 368 12.10 10.81 -21.83
C TYR A 368 13.19 11.77 -22.32
N THR A 369 13.67 12.70 -21.49
CA THR A 369 14.62 13.75 -21.94
C THR A 369 15.98 13.19 -22.34
N HIS A 370 16.33 11.98 -21.92
CA HIS A 370 17.61 11.36 -22.25
C HIS A 370 17.57 10.42 -23.46
N LEU A 371 16.41 9.88 -23.81
CA LEU A 371 16.23 9.17 -25.09
C LEU A 371 16.52 10.11 -26.27
N ARG A 372 16.01 11.34 -26.25
CA ARG A 372 16.26 12.36 -27.29
C ARG A 372 17.72 12.81 -27.37
N ALA A 373 18.46 12.86 -26.26
CA ALA A 373 19.87 13.24 -26.26
C ALA A 373 20.80 12.18 -26.88
N HIS A 374 20.38 10.91 -26.91
CA HIS A 374 21.13 9.83 -27.58
C HIS A 374 20.83 9.76 -29.08
N GLU A 375 19.61 10.05 -29.53
CA GLU A 375 19.25 10.08 -30.95
C GLU A 375 19.93 11.22 -31.71
N THR A 376 20.20 12.35 -31.06
CA THR A 376 20.85 13.52 -31.69
C THR A 376 22.37 13.43 -31.79
N ARG A 377 23.02 12.41 -31.22
CA ARG A 377 24.48 12.17 -31.32
C ARG A 377 24.87 11.10 -32.35
N SER A 378 23.92 10.51 -33.05
CA SER A 378 24.14 9.46 -34.06
C SER A 378 23.97 9.96 -35.49
N ASN A 379 23.96 11.29 -35.73
CA ASN A 379 23.99 11.91 -37.06
C ASN A 379 25.23 12.75 -37.25
#